data_6b808ea2d2d601c74abe8fcb4361c1b6
#
_entry.id   6b808ea2d2d601c74abe8fcb4361c1b6
#
_cell.length_a   1.000
_cell.length_b   1.000
_cell.length_c   1.000
_cell.angle_alpha   90.00
_cell.angle_beta   90.00
_cell.angle_gamma   90.00
#
_symmetry.space_group_name_H-M   'P 1'
#
loop_
_entity.id
_entity.type
_entity.pdbx_description
1 polymer ?
#
loop_
_entity_poly.entity_id
_entity_poly.type
_entity_poly.pdbx_seq_one_letter_code
_entity_poly.pdbx_strand_id
1 'polypeptide(L)'
;MKSLIIGDCHGEAPDIPEEGFDLILCAGDICGGTDEMRNKMFEAMDTEKEWYELFGEEEAKEAVKSSIQEGKEIFDELDSLGVPVFIVPGNWGWTGENSDWEFLEGRGYPEMLEEFDNLHDLNFDCIEEKGWNFIGYGPCSGPEIPQYEDDKPESEEEMDDIQRDYEDKKQRLQKLFTCEKTVFLSHNVPHDTSLDKIDNEDSPVHGRHYGSVIVREMIEEFSPEYSVAGHMHEGKGRETLGDTECLNTGLNSVW
;
A
#
# COMPACT_ATOMS: atom_id res chain seq x y z
N MET A 1 -19.72 -14.21 4.85
CA MET A 1 -18.32 -14.24 4.40
C MET A 1 -17.47 -13.71 5.54
N LYS A 2 -16.34 -14.34 5.81
CA LYS A 2 -15.39 -13.95 6.85
C LYS A 2 -14.04 -13.72 6.17
N SER A 3 -13.51 -12.52 6.25
CA SER A 3 -12.23 -12.15 5.67
C SER A 3 -11.15 -12.12 6.75
N LEU A 4 -9.97 -12.63 6.45
CA LEU A 4 -8.76 -12.37 7.20
C LEU A 4 -8.09 -11.14 6.57
N ILE A 5 -7.58 -10.24 7.39
CA ILE A 5 -6.95 -9.02 6.90
C ILE A 5 -5.51 -8.98 7.39
N ILE A 6 -4.57 -8.76 6.49
CA ILE A 6 -3.14 -8.65 6.77
C ILE A 6 -2.57 -7.41 6.05
N GLY A 7 -1.45 -6.91 6.51
CA GLY A 7 -0.73 -5.83 5.83
C GLY A 7 0.61 -5.54 6.48
N ASP A 8 1.43 -4.83 5.74
CA ASP A 8 2.74 -4.34 6.18
C ASP A 8 3.62 -5.45 6.77
N CYS A 9 3.72 -6.57 6.03
CA CYS A 9 4.49 -7.75 6.45
C CYS A 9 5.99 -7.47 6.47
N HIS A 10 6.47 -6.63 5.56
CA HIS A 10 7.88 -6.21 5.46
C HIS A 10 8.88 -7.38 5.53
N GLY A 11 8.59 -8.48 4.82
CA GLY A 11 9.44 -9.67 4.77
C GLY A 11 9.26 -10.64 5.93
N GLU A 12 8.39 -10.34 6.90
CA GLU A 12 8.07 -11.24 8.01
C GLU A 12 6.65 -11.78 7.84
N ALA A 13 6.51 -13.11 7.68
CA ALA A 13 5.20 -13.74 7.57
C ALA A 13 4.39 -13.52 8.87
N PRO A 14 3.14 -13.04 8.77
CA PRO A 14 2.28 -12.88 9.94
C PRO A 14 1.82 -14.26 10.47
N ASP A 15 1.46 -14.32 11.74
CA ASP A 15 0.93 -15.56 12.36
C ASP A 15 -0.52 -15.79 11.89
N ILE A 16 -0.67 -16.50 10.77
CA ILE A 16 -1.94 -16.74 10.10
C ILE A 16 -2.60 -18.00 10.65
N PRO A 17 -3.88 -17.94 11.11
CA PRO A 17 -4.61 -19.14 11.50
C PRO A 17 -4.85 -20.06 10.27
N GLU A 18 -4.71 -21.38 10.46
CA GLU A 18 -4.85 -22.36 9.38
C GLU A 18 -6.25 -22.41 8.75
N GLU A 19 -7.31 -21.98 9.48
CA GLU A 19 -8.69 -22.03 9.03
C GLU A 19 -9.57 -20.95 9.69
N GLY A 20 -10.76 -20.80 9.18
CA GLY A 20 -11.80 -19.96 9.79
C GLY A 20 -12.08 -18.67 9.03
N PHE A 21 -11.59 -18.53 7.82
CA PHE A 21 -11.87 -17.42 6.90
C PHE A 21 -12.18 -17.94 5.48
N ASP A 22 -12.83 -17.13 4.69
CA ASP A 22 -13.26 -17.44 3.32
C ASP A 22 -12.32 -16.84 2.26
N LEU A 23 -11.61 -15.76 2.61
CA LEU A 23 -10.65 -15.04 1.78
C LEU A 23 -9.68 -14.22 2.64
N ILE A 24 -8.60 -13.74 2.03
CA ILE A 24 -7.61 -12.85 2.63
C ILE A 24 -7.62 -11.52 1.90
N LEU A 25 -7.55 -10.42 2.66
CA LEU A 25 -7.28 -9.06 2.16
C LEU A 25 -5.88 -8.66 2.61
N CYS A 26 -5.02 -8.30 1.66
CA CYS A 26 -3.65 -7.90 1.93
C CYS A 26 -3.42 -6.44 1.51
N ALA A 27 -3.15 -5.57 2.48
CA ALA A 27 -3.02 -4.13 2.27
C ALA A 27 -1.65 -3.68 1.72
N GLY A 28 -0.81 -4.62 1.26
CA GLY A 28 0.47 -4.31 0.64
C GLY A 28 1.67 -4.46 1.58
N ASP A 29 2.82 -3.95 1.13
CA ASP A 29 4.10 -3.99 1.84
C ASP A 29 4.51 -5.39 2.31
N ILE A 30 4.47 -6.34 1.38
CA ILE A 30 4.87 -7.73 1.62
C ILE A 30 6.39 -7.88 1.69
N CYS A 31 7.11 -7.22 0.77
CA CYS A 31 8.57 -7.29 0.72
C CYS A 31 9.20 -6.57 1.89
N GLY A 32 10.32 -7.09 2.38
CA GLY A 32 11.07 -6.53 3.50
C GLY A 32 12.18 -5.57 3.09
N GLY A 33 12.95 -5.16 4.06
CA GLY A 33 14.16 -4.38 3.86
C GLY A 33 14.89 -4.18 5.17
N THR A 34 16.23 -4.08 5.10
CA THR A 34 17.07 -3.85 6.28
C THR A 34 16.88 -2.43 6.81
N ASP A 35 17.13 -2.23 8.10
CA ASP A 35 17.14 -0.89 8.71
C ASP A 35 18.17 0.03 8.03
N GLU A 36 19.30 -0.52 7.58
CA GLU A 36 20.32 0.24 6.86
C GLU A 36 19.78 0.74 5.52
N MET A 37 19.05 -0.09 4.77
CA MET A 37 18.41 0.27 3.51
C MET A 37 17.39 1.39 3.72
N ARG A 38 16.49 1.25 4.71
CA ARG A 38 15.51 2.28 5.06
C ARG A 38 16.18 3.60 5.45
N ASN A 39 17.22 3.54 6.29
CA ASN A 39 17.97 4.74 6.69
C ASN A 39 18.60 5.45 5.48
N LYS A 40 19.11 4.70 4.49
CA LYS A 40 19.68 5.30 3.28
C LYS A 40 18.61 5.90 2.37
N MET A 41 17.41 5.31 2.29
CA MET A 41 16.28 5.91 1.60
C MET A 41 15.86 7.25 2.24
N PHE A 42 15.78 7.31 3.57
CA PHE A 42 15.51 8.58 4.26
C PHE A 42 16.64 9.60 4.09
N GLU A 43 17.90 9.18 4.16
CA GLU A 43 19.05 10.07 3.93
C GLU A 43 19.03 10.64 2.50
N ALA A 44 18.60 9.87 1.52
CA ALA A 44 18.53 10.29 0.13
C ALA A 44 17.50 11.41 -0.09
N MET A 45 16.40 11.43 0.67
CA MET A 45 15.37 12.48 0.55
C MET A 45 15.91 13.89 0.81
N ASP A 46 16.98 14.02 1.58
CA ASP A 46 17.65 15.30 1.88
C ASP A 46 18.83 15.60 0.95
N THR A 47 19.02 14.82 -0.12
CA THR A 47 20.18 14.93 -1.02
C THR A 47 19.74 14.90 -2.50
N GLU A 48 20.68 15.20 -3.42
CA GLU A 48 20.48 15.01 -4.87
C GLU A 48 20.85 13.57 -5.33
N LYS A 49 21.09 12.64 -4.38
CA LYS A 49 21.51 11.28 -4.67
C LYS A 49 20.39 10.30 -4.50
N GLU A 50 20.41 9.27 -5.32
CA GLU A 50 19.57 8.10 -5.12
C GLU A 50 20.04 7.28 -3.92
N TRP A 51 19.13 6.63 -3.22
CA TRP A 51 19.43 5.86 -2.01
C TRP A 51 20.49 4.76 -2.25
N TYR A 52 20.47 4.11 -3.42
CA TYR A 52 21.42 3.06 -3.79
C TYR A 52 22.84 3.60 -4.02
N GLU A 53 23.00 4.88 -4.38
CA GLU A 53 24.32 5.52 -4.45
C GLU A 53 24.92 5.73 -3.05
N LEU A 54 24.05 5.93 -2.04
CA LEU A 54 24.45 6.07 -0.63
C LEU A 54 24.69 4.72 0.05
N PHE A 55 23.96 3.69 -0.37
CA PHE A 55 24.07 2.32 0.15
C PHE A 55 25.25 1.56 -0.45
N GLY A 56 25.55 1.82 -1.70
CA GLY A 56 26.45 1.06 -2.57
C GLY A 56 25.63 0.27 -3.58
N GLU A 57 25.88 0.51 -4.88
CA GLU A 57 24.97 0.00 -5.93
C GLU A 57 24.86 -1.53 -5.95
N GLU A 58 25.96 -2.26 -5.78
CA GLU A 58 25.94 -3.74 -5.79
C GLU A 58 25.31 -4.30 -4.50
N GLU A 59 25.60 -3.68 -3.35
CA GLU A 59 24.98 -4.02 -2.07
C GLU A 59 23.47 -3.74 -2.09
N ALA A 60 23.04 -2.64 -2.69
CA ALA A 60 21.65 -2.29 -2.86
C ALA A 60 20.91 -3.32 -3.75
N LYS A 61 21.52 -3.74 -4.87
CA LYS A 61 20.94 -4.79 -5.73
C LYS A 61 20.73 -6.11 -4.99
N GLU A 62 21.71 -6.54 -4.19
CA GLU A 62 21.58 -7.77 -3.40
C GLU A 62 20.51 -7.63 -2.29
N ALA A 63 20.42 -6.47 -1.66
CA ALA A 63 19.39 -6.19 -0.64
C ALA A 63 17.97 -6.24 -1.26
N VAL A 64 17.77 -5.67 -2.45
CA VAL A 64 16.48 -5.72 -3.17
C VAL A 64 16.13 -7.14 -3.60
N LYS A 65 17.10 -7.93 -4.06
CA LYS A 65 16.86 -9.35 -4.39
C LYS A 65 16.44 -10.16 -3.16
N SER A 66 17.07 -9.91 -2.00
CA SER A 66 16.66 -10.53 -0.73
C SER A 66 15.25 -10.13 -0.35
N SER A 67 14.93 -8.84 -0.43
CA SER A 67 13.60 -8.30 -0.17
C SER A 67 12.51 -8.95 -1.04
N ILE A 68 12.74 -9.11 -2.33
CA ILE A 68 11.84 -9.79 -3.26
C ILE A 68 11.68 -11.28 -2.88
N GLN A 69 12.77 -11.94 -2.51
CA GLN A 69 12.73 -13.35 -2.11
C GLN A 69 11.93 -13.54 -0.82
N GLU A 70 12.08 -12.68 0.17
CA GLU A 70 11.29 -12.66 1.41
C GLU A 70 9.79 -12.48 1.11
N GLY A 71 9.44 -11.54 0.23
CA GLY A 71 8.06 -11.33 -0.21
C GLY A 71 7.48 -12.56 -0.92
N LYS A 72 8.28 -13.23 -1.75
CA LYS A 72 7.87 -14.44 -2.45
C LYS A 72 7.59 -15.60 -1.48
N GLU A 73 8.37 -15.75 -0.43
CA GLU A 73 8.14 -16.77 0.60
C GLU A 73 6.81 -16.56 1.33
N ILE A 74 6.42 -15.29 1.58
CA ILE A 74 5.11 -14.96 2.14
C ILE A 74 3.99 -15.29 1.14
N PHE A 75 4.17 -15.00 -0.14
CA PHE A 75 3.20 -15.36 -1.17
C PHE A 75 3.01 -16.87 -1.30
N ASP A 76 4.08 -17.68 -1.22
CA ASP A 76 4.00 -19.14 -1.17
C ASP A 76 3.15 -19.62 0.02
N GLU A 77 3.32 -19.02 1.19
CA GLU A 77 2.53 -19.34 2.38
C GLU A 77 1.06 -18.98 2.19
N LEU A 78 0.75 -17.77 1.71
CA LEU A 78 -0.62 -17.32 1.45
C LEU A 78 -1.33 -18.21 0.42
N ASP A 79 -0.67 -18.54 -0.68
CA ASP A 79 -1.20 -19.40 -1.74
C ASP A 79 -1.52 -20.80 -1.23
N SER A 80 -0.68 -21.35 -0.34
CA SER A 80 -0.83 -22.68 0.26
C SER A 80 -2.11 -22.84 1.08
N LEU A 81 -2.73 -21.72 1.53
CA LEU A 81 -3.98 -21.75 2.29
C LEU A 81 -5.20 -22.08 1.42
N GLY A 82 -5.07 -22.00 0.09
CA GLY A 82 -6.09 -22.43 -0.87
C GLY A 82 -7.39 -21.61 -0.84
N VAL A 83 -7.33 -20.37 -0.38
CA VAL A 83 -8.43 -19.40 -0.43
C VAL A 83 -8.01 -18.19 -1.26
N PRO A 84 -8.95 -17.45 -1.88
CA PRO A 84 -8.60 -16.23 -2.61
C PRO A 84 -7.87 -15.23 -1.72
N VAL A 85 -6.80 -14.65 -2.22
CA VAL A 85 -6.03 -13.55 -1.61
C VAL A 85 -6.15 -12.34 -2.53
N PHE A 86 -6.83 -11.30 -2.08
CA PHE A 86 -6.91 -10.02 -2.79
C PHE A 86 -5.86 -9.10 -2.20
N ILE A 87 -4.95 -8.62 -3.05
CA ILE A 87 -3.78 -7.89 -2.62
C ILE A 87 -3.60 -6.61 -3.43
N VAL A 88 -3.13 -5.56 -2.80
CA VAL A 88 -2.65 -4.35 -3.46
C VAL A 88 -1.14 -4.19 -3.22
N PRO A 89 -0.38 -3.63 -4.16
CA PRO A 89 1.01 -3.28 -3.89
C PRO A 89 1.08 -2.17 -2.86
N GLY A 90 2.15 -2.19 -2.05
CA GLY A 90 2.54 -1.06 -1.22
C GLY A 90 3.74 -0.33 -1.81
N ASN A 91 4.37 0.53 -1.03
CA ASN A 91 5.60 1.21 -1.43
C ASN A 91 6.86 0.31 -1.31
N TRP A 92 6.74 -0.86 -0.69
CA TRP A 92 7.76 -1.93 -0.63
C TRP A 92 7.39 -3.12 -1.51
N GLY A 93 6.68 -2.91 -2.60
CA GLY A 93 6.29 -3.96 -3.53
C GLY A 93 7.25 -4.14 -4.71
N TRP A 94 8.26 -3.30 -4.86
CA TRP A 94 9.16 -3.27 -6.02
C TRP A 94 8.37 -3.29 -7.34
N THR A 95 7.31 -2.53 -7.41
CA THR A 95 6.56 -2.32 -8.64
C THR A 95 7.44 -1.59 -9.63
N GLY A 96 7.44 -1.99 -10.91
CA GLY A 96 8.26 -1.37 -11.94
C GLY A 96 8.06 0.14 -12.11
N GLU A 97 6.99 0.70 -11.55
CA GLU A 97 6.71 2.15 -11.51
C GLU A 97 7.70 2.93 -10.64
N ASN A 98 8.36 2.28 -9.67
CA ASN A 98 9.24 2.91 -8.69
C ASN A 98 10.73 2.53 -8.86
N SER A 99 11.11 1.81 -9.92
CA SER A 99 12.45 1.29 -10.06
C SER A 99 12.90 1.28 -11.52
N ASP A 100 13.79 2.18 -11.85
CA ASP A 100 14.50 2.24 -13.14
C ASP A 100 15.60 1.18 -13.27
N TRP A 101 15.63 0.19 -12.35
CA TRP A 101 16.68 -0.83 -12.37
C TRP A 101 16.34 -1.95 -13.35
N GLU A 102 17.13 -2.01 -14.42
CA GLU A 102 17.01 -2.99 -15.50
C GLU A 102 16.95 -4.46 -14.99
N PHE A 103 17.56 -4.77 -13.84
CA PHE A 103 17.53 -6.13 -13.28
C PHE A 103 16.20 -6.50 -12.61
N LEU A 104 15.34 -5.53 -12.34
CA LEU A 104 13.98 -5.75 -11.79
C LEU A 104 12.95 -5.94 -12.90
N GLU A 105 13.31 -5.68 -14.16
CA GLU A 105 12.41 -5.87 -15.30
C GLU A 105 11.93 -7.33 -15.36
N GLY A 106 10.62 -7.53 -15.26
CA GLY A 106 9.98 -8.85 -15.20
C GLY A 106 10.16 -9.62 -13.88
N ARG A 107 10.45 -8.95 -12.77
CA ARG A 107 10.64 -9.55 -11.44
C ARG A 107 10.01 -8.77 -10.30
N GLY A 108 9.25 -7.75 -10.62
CA GLY A 108 8.54 -6.96 -9.63
C GLY A 108 7.29 -7.66 -9.11
N TYR A 109 6.55 -6.96 -8.29
CA TYR A 109 5.32 -7.44 -7.66
C TYR A 109 4.30 -8.05 -8.65
N PRO A 110 3.96 -7.44 -9.81
CA PRO A 110 2.97 -8.04 -10.70
C PRO A 110 3.39 -9.40 -11.25
N GLU A 111 4.66 -9.52 -11.65
CA GLU A 111 5.20 -10.76 -12.21
C GLU A 111 5.33 -11.86 -11.16
N MET A 112 5.61 -11.48 -9.90
CA MET A 112 5.62 -12.43 -8.79
C MET A 112 4.24 -13.06 -8.59
N LEU A 113 3.16 -12.27 -8.67
CA LEU A 113 1.80 -12.77 -8.48
C LEU A 113 1.34 -13.75 -9.57
N GLU A 114 1.86 -13.65 -10.79
CA GLU A 114 1.53 -14.57 -11.90
C GLU A 114 1.93 -16.04 -11.62
N GLU A 115 2.83 -16.27 -10.65
CA GLU A 115 3.27 -17.62 -10.28
C GLU A 115 2.29 -18.35 -9.34
N PHE A 116 1.26 -17.65 -8.81
CA PHE A 116 0.34 -18.14 -7.78
C PHE A 116 -1.10 -18.22 -8.27
N ASP A 117 -1.80 -19.30 -7.92
CA ASP A 117 -3.17 -19.55 -8.39
C ASP A 117 -4.24 -18.77 -7.58
N ASN A 118 -3.99 -18.54 -6.28
CA ASN A 118 -4.96 -17.93 -5.37
C ASN A 118 -4.71 -16.44 -5.09
N LEU A 119 -3.58 -15.87 -5.54
CA LEU A 119 -3.24 -14.47 -5.34
C LEU A 119 -3.73 -13.62 -6.53
N HIS A 120 -4.46 -12.56 -6.23
CA HIS A 120 -5.07 -11.69 -7.23
C HIS A 120 -4.69 -10.24 -6.97
N ASP A 121 -3.96 -9.63 -7.92
CA ASP A 121 -3.69 -8.20 -7.90
C ASP A 121 -4.99 -7.42 -8.06
N LEU A 122 -5.29 -6.59 -7.08
CA LEU A 122 -6.48 -5.76 -7.07
C LEU A 122 -6.18 -4.30 -7.44
N ASN A 123 -4.92 -3.97 -7.75
CA ASN A 123 -4.52 -2.60 -8.02
C ASN A 123 -5.23 -2.00 -9.23
N PHE A 124 -6.08 -1.00 -9.01
CA PHE A 124 -6.98 -0.43 -10.00
C PHE A 124 -7.88 -1.46 -10.70
N ASP A 125 -8.31 -2.46 -9.95
CA ASP A 125 -9.22 -3.50 -10.44
C ASP A 125 -10.38 -3.72 -9.47
N CYS A 126 -11.38 -4.49 -9.92
CA CYS A 126 -12.56 -4.84 -9.14
C CYS A 126 -12.88 -6.33 -9.33
N ILE A 127 -12.94 -7.07 -8.24
CA ILE A 127 -13.30 -8.49 -8.23
C ILE A 127 -14.58 -8.68 -7.42
N GLU A 128 -15.56 -9.41 -8.00
CA GLU A 128 -16.75 -9.85 -7.28
C GLU A 128 -16.53 -11.23 -6.68
N GLU A 129 -16.69 -11.35 -5.35
CA GLU A 129 -16.63 -12.63 -4.63
C GLU A 129 -17.77 -12.72 -3.63
N LYS A 130 -18.56 -13.80 -3.72
CA LYS A 130 -19.70 -14.09 -2.81
C LYS A 130 -20.69 -12.92 -2.66
N GLY A 131 -20.90 -12.14 -3.71
CA GLY A 131 -21.84 -11.01 -3.76
C GLY A 131 -21.32 -9.74 -3.08
N TRP A 132 -20.02 -9.62 -2.90
CA TRP A 132 -19.30 -8.41 -2.52
C TRP A 132 -18.35 -7.99 -3.65
N ASN A 133 -18.16 -6.68 -3.80
CA ASN A 133 -17.19 -6.12 -4.71
C ASN A 133 -15.96 -5.69 -3.92
N PHE A 134 -14.79 -6.11 -4.39
CA PHE A 134 -13.51 -5.73 -3.82
C PHE A 134 -12.81 -4.84 -4.83
N ILE A 135 -12.54 -3.60 -4.46
CA ILE A 135 -11.85 -2.60 -5.29
C ILE A 135 -10.51 -2.30 -4.64
N GLY A 136 -9.44 -2.20 -5.44
CA GLY A 136 -8.11 -1.97 -4.91
C GLY A 136 -7.41 -0.72 -5.43
N TYR A 137 -6.60 -0.12 -4.54
CA TYR A 137 -5.71 0.99 -4.83
C TYR A 137 -4.40 0.83 -4.06
N GLY A 138 -3.33 0.53 -4.78
CA GLY A 138 -2.03 0.13 -4.21
C GLY A 138 -1.06 1.27 -3.97
N PRO A 139 -0.24 1.69 -4.93
CA PRO A 139 0.95 2.48 -4.67
C PRO A 139 0.61 3.90 -4.21
N CYS A 140 0.31 4.05 -2.93
CA CYS A 140 0.10 5.34 -2.28
C CYS A 140 0.85 5.37 -0.94
N SER A 141 1.92 6.16 -0.88
CA SER A 141 2.78 6.33 0.31
C SER A 141 2.61 7.69 0.99
N GLY A 142 1.65 8.48 0.56
CA GLY A 142 1.34 9.80 1.09
C GLY A 142 0.11 10.38 0.41
N PRO A 143 -0.23 11.65 0.70
CA PRO A 143 -1.25 12.35 -0.05
C PRO A 143 -0.78 12.54 -1.50
N GLU A 144 -1.66 12.25 -2.45
CA GLU A 144 -1.35 12.34 -3.89
C GLU A 144 -1.18 13.78 -4.38
N ILE A 145 -1.63 14.75 -3.59
CA ILE A 145 -1.41 16.18 -3.79
C ILE A 145 -0.92 16.81 -2.48
N PRO A 146 0.00 17.79 -2.52
CA PRO A 146 0.55 18.43 -1.33
C PRO A 146 -0.54 19.01 -0.42
N GLN A 147 -0.52 18.66 0.86
CA GLN A 147 -1.47 19.13 1.86
C GLN A 147 -0.87 20.28 2.72
N TYR A 148 0.43 20.41 2.76
CA TYR A 148 1.14 21.44 3.50
C TYR A 148 1.99 22.28 2.57
N GLU A 149 2.30 23.52 2.98
CA GLU A 149 3.04 24.48 2.13
C GLU A 149 4.48 24.04 1.86
N ASP A 150 5.08 23.34 2.83
CA ASP A 150 6.42 22.79 2.76
C ASP A 150 6.53 21.46 1.98
N ASP A 151 5.40 20.84 1.63
CA ASP A 151 5.34 19.65 0.76
C ASP A 151 5.19 20.04 -0.73
N LYS A 152 5.00 21.33 -1.04
CA LYS A 152 4.80 21.77 -2.41
C LYS A 152 6.11 21.78 -3.19
N PRO A 153 6.07 21.31 -4.45
CA PRO A 153 7.25 21.39 -5.32
C PRO A 153 7.64 22.86 -5.61
N GLU A 154 8.90 23.07 -5.97
CA GLU A 154 9.43 24.41 -6.26
C GLU A 154 8.94 24.96 -7.62
N SER A 155 8.51 24.10 -8.55
CA SER A 155 8.10 24.49 -9.90
C SER A 155 6.61 24.32 -10.14
N GLU A 156 6.02 25.24 -10.94
CA GLU A 156 4.63 25.10 -11.41
C GLU A 156 4.45 23.89 -12.34
N GLU A 157 5.47 23.52 -13.12
CA GLU A 157 5.41 22.38 -14.04
C GLU A 157 5.29 21.06 -13.26
N GLU A 158 6.07 20.90 -12.21
CA GLU A 158 6.01 19.73 -11.35
C GLU A 158 4.66 19.65 -10.60
N MET A 159 4.13 20.78 -10.14
CA MET A 159 2.79 20.83 -9.54
C MET A 159 1.70 20.44 -10.54
N ASP A 160 1.81 20.86 -11.80
CA ASP A 160 0.87 20.48 -12.86
C ASP A 160 0.95 18.97 -13.17
N ASP A 161 2.14 18.37 -13.06
CA ASP A 161 2.34 16.92 -13.24
C ASP A 161 1.69 16.14 -12.09
N ILE A 162 1.92 16.56 -10.85
CA ILE A 162 1.27 16.00 -9.65
C ILE A 162 -0.26 16.06 -9.79
N GLN A 163 -0.80 17.21 -10.18
CA GLN A 163 -2.23 17.38 -10.34
C GLN A 163 -2.81 16.46 -11.44
N ARG A 164 -2.09 16.28 -12.54
CA ARG A 164 -2.54 15.37 -13.63
C ARG A 164 -2.54 13.91 -13.19
N ASP A 165 -1.51 13.47 -12.49
CA ASP A 165 -1.40 12.10 -11.97
C ASP A 165 -2.53 11.82 -10.95
N TYR A 166 -2.76 12.75 -10.02
CA TYR A 166 -3.87 12.67 -9.07
C TYR A 166 -5.23 12.53 -9.78
N GLU A 167 -5.52 13.39 -10.76
CA GLU A 167 -6.79 13.35 -11.50
C GLU A 167 -6.95 12.05 -12.30
N ASP A 168 -5.88 11.54 -12.92
CA ASP A 168 -5.92 10.27 -13.65
C ASP A 168 -6.20 9.09 -12.72
N LYS A 169 -5.48 8.98 -11.62
CA LYS A 169 -5.70 7.94 -10.60
C LYS A 169 -7.12 7.98 -10.05
N LYS A 170 -7.61 9.16 -9.69
CA LYS A 170 -8.96 9.39 -9.20
C LYS A 170 -10.01 8.92 -10.21
N GLN A 171 -9.90 9.35 -11.47
CA GLN A 171 -10.84 8.97 -12.53
C GLN A 171 -10.82 7.47 -12.85
N ARG A 172 -9.67 6.82 -12.73
CA ARG A 172 -9.57 5.35 -12.88
C ARG A 172 -10.35 4.65 -11.80
N LEU A 173 -10.17 5.04 -10.54
CA LEU A 173 -10.87 4.46 -9.38
C LEU A 173 -12.39 4.70 -9.45
N GLN A 174 -12.83 5.92 -9.73
CA GLN A 174 -14.26 6.25 -9.83
C GLN A 174 -15.04 5.32 -10.77
N LYS A 175 -14.40 4.85 -11.84
CA LYS A 175 -15.04 3.92 -12.80
C LYS A 175 -15.28 2.53 -12.23
N LEU A 176 -14.60 2.16 -11.15
CA LEU A 176 -14.73 0.84 -10.53
C LEU A 176 -15.88 0.79 -9.52
N PHE A 177 -16.23 1.92 -8.90
CA PHE A 177 -17.33 2.03 -7.92
C PHE A 177 -18.70 2.02 -8.60
N THR A 178 -19.10 0.87 -9.11
CA THR A 178 -20.35 0.71 -9.87
C THR A 178 -21.42 -0.11 -9.15
N CYS A 179 -21.07 -0.69 -7.99
CA CYS A 179 -21.87 -1.70 -7.31
C CYS A 179 -22.11 -1.35 -5.84
N GLU A 180 -23.19 -1.90 -5.29
CA GLU A 180 -23.46 -1.91 -3.86
C GLU A 180 -22.58 -2.98 -3.17
N LYS A 181 -22.40 -2.89 -1.84
CA LYS A 181 -21.61 -3.81 -1.01
C LYS A 181 -20.16 -3.90 -1.44
N THR A 182 -19.47 -2.81 -1.25
CA THR A 182 -18.07 -2.67 -1.65
C THR A 182 -17.14 -2.69 -0.44
N VAL A 183 -16.04 -3.43 -0.58
CA VAL A 183 -14.85 -3.33 0.26
C VAL A 183 -13.79 -2.61 -0.56
N PHE A 184 -13.29 -1.50 -0.06
CA PHE A 184 -12.21 -0.75 -0.68
C PHE A 184 -10.89 -1.09 0.02
N LEU A 185 -9.99 -1.78 -0.67
CA LEU A 185 -8.68 -2.17 -0.21
C LEU A 185 -7.65 -1.19 -0.75
N SER A 186 -6.97 -0.45 0.13
CA SER A 186 -5.89 0.46 -0.27
C SER A 186 -4.61 0.17 0.51
N HIS A 187 -3.45 0.64 0.01
CA HIS A 187 -2.25 0.55 0.82
C HIS A 187 -2.27 1.60 1.92
N ASN A 188 -2.49 2.88 1.59
CA ASN A 188 -2.54 3.95 2.59
C ASN A 188 -3.98 4.20 3.08
N VAL A 189 -4.09 4.68 4.30
CA VAL A 189 -5.36 5.02 4.97
C VAL A 189 -5.96 6.33 4.43
N PRO A 190 -7.25 6.61 4.65
CA PRO A 190 -7.85 7.89 4.25
C PRO A 190 -7.22 9.07 5.00
N HIS A 191 -6.95 10.16 4.26
CA HIS A 191 -6.40 11.41 4.79
C HIS A 191 -7.32 12.08 5.82
N ASP A 192 -6.72 12.82 6.78
CA ASP A 192 -7.40 13.61 7.83
C ASP A 192 -8.33 12.76 8.70
N THR A 193 -7.79 11.65 9.20
CA THR A 193 -8.41 10.72 10.16
C THR A 193 -7.50 10.50 11.36
N SER A 194 -7.96 9.75 12.36
CA SER A 194 -7.06 9.32 13.45
C SER A 194 -6.08 8.23 13.00
N LEU A 195 -6.33 7.62 11.82
CA LEU A 195 -5.54 6.51 11.29
C LEU A 195 -4.27 6.96 10.57
N ASP A 196 -4.21 8.23 10.12
CA ASP A 196 -3.09 8.78 9.31
C ASP A 196 -2.30 9.87 10.01
N LYS A 197 -2.60 10.13 11.28
CA LYS A 197 -1.93 11.18 12.05
C LYS A 197 -0.56 10.73 12.54
N ILE A 198 0.46 11.55 12.33
CA ILE A 198 1.80 11.34 12.87
C ILE A 198 1.81 11.69 14.36
N ASP A 199 1.88 10.69 15.22
CA ASP A 199 1.87 10.85 16.68
C ASP A 199 3.28 10.86 17.31
N ASN A 200 4.34 10.60 16.54
CA ASN A 200 5.72 10.68 17.02
C ASN A 200 6.10 12.13 17.33
N GLU A 201 6.25 12.45 18.64
CA GLU A 201 6.62 13.79 19.12
C GLU A 201 8.01 14.27 18.65
N ASP A 202 8.90 13.35 18.30
CA ASP A 202 10.24 13.65 17.78
C ASP A 202 10.24 13.92 16.26
N SER A 203 9.12 13.68 15.57
CA SER A 203 8.98 13.93 14.15
C SER A 203 8.82 15.43 13.85
N PRO A 204 9.53 15.99 12.85
CA PRO A 204 9.33 17.37 12.42
C PRO A 204 7.93 17.64 11.86
N VAL A 205 7.20 16.58 11.50
CA VAL A 205 5.83 16.62 10.99
C VAL A 205 4.80 16.10 12.00
N HIS A 206 5.14 16.08 13.28
CA HIS A 206 4.21 15.67 14.35
C HIS A 206 2.88 16.40 14.27
N GLY A 207 1.79 15.66 14.37
CA GLY A 207 0.42 16.16 14.33
C GLY A 207 -0.14 16.38 12.92
N ARG A 208 0.66 16.20 11.87
CA ARG A 208 0.20 16.23 10.48
C ARG A 208 -0.43 14.91 10.05
N HIS A 209 -1.14 14.96 8.93
CA HIS A 209 -1.85 13.84 8.31
C HIS A 209 -1.21 13.52 6.96
N TYR A 210 -0.84 12.25 6.75
CA TYR A 210 -0.17 11.78 5.53
C TYR A 210 -0.88 10.59 4.86
N GLY A 211 -2.17 10.42 5.15
CA GLY A 211 -3.04 9.47 4.44
C GLY A 211 -3.35 9.90 3.00
N SER A 212 -3.93 9.01 2.24
CA SER A 212 -4.33 9.23 0.85
C SER A 212 -5.56 10.13 0.74
N VAL A 213 -5.44 11.21 -0.03
CA VAL A 213 -6.55 12.11 -0.36
C VAL A 213 -7.56 11.40 -1.28
N ILE A 214 -7.07 10.60 -2.24
CA ILE A 214 -7.93 9.83 -3.14
C ILE A 214 -8.77 8.82 -2.35
N VAL A 215 -8.16 8.08 -1.43
CA VAL A 215 -8.90 7.12 -0.58
C VAL A 215 -10.01 7.83 0.19
N ARG A 216 -9.71 8.98 0.79
CA ARG A 216 -10.69 9.81 1.48
C ARG A 216 -11.86 10.19 0.58
N GLU A 217 -11.57 10.71 -0.60
CA GLU A 217 -12.59 11.16 -1.55
C GLU A 217 -13.45 10.02 -2.10
N MET A 218 -12.85 8.83 -2.37
CA MET A 218 -13.62 7.65 -2.78
C MET A 218 -14.60 7.21 -1.69
N ILE A 219 -14.17 7.26 -0.42
CA ILE A 219 -15.05 6.95 0.71
C ILE A 219 -16.20 7.96 0.81
N GLU A 220 -15.91 9.25 0.70
CA GLU A 220 -16.93 10.31 0.81
C GLU A 220 -17.93 10.29 -0.36
N GLU A 221 -17.47 9.95 -1.58
CA GLU A 221 -18.31 9.93 -2.77
C GLU A 221 -19.16 8.66 -2.89
N PHE A 222 -18.60 7.48 -2.56
CA PHE A 222 -19.22 6.19 -2.84
C PHE A 222 -19.66 5.42 -1.61
N SER A 223 -19.22 5.78 -0.41
CA SER A 223 -19.59 5.16 0.87
C SER A 223 -19.48 3.61 0.83
N PRO A 224 -18.29 3.03 0.52
CA PRO A 224 -18.13 1.58 0.64
C PRO A 224 -18.42 1.14 2.07
N GLU A 225 -18.87 -0.10 2.27
CA GLU A 225 -19.16 -0.60 3.63
C GLU A 225 -17.90 -0.67 4.48
N TYR A 226 -16.76 -1.03 3.85
CA TYR A 226 -15.46 -1.12 4.51
C TYR A 226 -14.37 -0.49 3.66
N SER A 227 -13.44 0.20 4.33
CA SER A 227 -12.14 0.60 3.78
C SER A 227 -11.05 -0.05 4.62
N VAL A 228 -10.18 -0.82 3.98
CA VAL A 228 -9.11 -1.60 4.62
C VAL A 228 -7.78 -1.09 4.09
N ALA A 229 -6.86 -0.75 5.00
CA ALA A 229 -5.56 -0.20 4.64
C ALA A 229 -4.45 -0.59 5.63
N GLY A 230 -3.21 -0.21 5.32
CA GLY A 230 -2.00 -0.35 6.13
C GLY A 230 -1.18 0.92 6.13
N HIS A 231 0.14 0.81 5.86
CA HIS A 231 1.12 1.89 5.69
C HIS A 231 1.40 2.73 6.94
N MET A 232 0.39 3.34 7.53
CA MET A 232 0.53 4.21 8.71
C MET A 232 0.61 3.35 9.99
N HIS A 233 1.79 2.78 10.27
CA HIS A 233 1.98 1.80 11.34
C HIS A 233 1.53 2.31 12.72
N GLU A 234 1.76 3.60 13.00
CA GLU A 234 1.38 4.25 14.26
C GLU A 234 -0.13 4.38 14.43
N GLY A 235 -0.86 4.51 13.31
CA GLY A 235 -2.31 4.69 13.28
C GLY A 235 -3.12 3.39 13.29
N LYS A 236 -2.53 2.25 13.72
CA LYS A 236 -3.25 0.97 13.80
C LYS A 236 -4.57 1.13 14.56
N GLY A 237 -5.68 0.78 13.92
CA GLY A 237 -6.97 0.92 14.57
C GLY A 237 -8.16 0.95 13.61
N ARG A 238 -9.27 1.46 14.11
CA ARG A 238 -10.52 1.62 13.37
C ARG A 238 -11.11 3.00 13.58
N GLU A 239 -11.71 3.53 12.52
CA GLU A 239 -12.48 4.78 12.55
C GLU A 239 -13.67 4.68 11.60
N THR A 240 -14.76 5.38 11.88
CA THR A 240 -15.90 5.48 10.96
C THR A 240 -15.86 6.82 10.24
N LEU A 241 -15.82 6.79 8.91
CA LEU A 241 -15.87 7.97 8.05
C LEU A 241 -17.19 7.96 7.26
N GLY A 242 -18.12 8.84 7.61
CA GLY A 242 -19.50 8.75 7.10
C GLY A 242 -20.17 7.45 7.52
N ASP A 243 -20.57 6.63 6.56
CA ASP A 243 -21.15 5.30 6.79
C ASP A 243 -20.13 4.16 6.61
N THR A 244 -18.87 4.47 6.27
CA THR A 244 -17.80 3.51 6.00
C THR A 244 -17.01 3.18 7.27
N GLU A 245 -16.82 1.90 7.56
CA GLU A 245 -15.89 1.44 8.60
C GLU A 245 -14.48 1.35 8.01
N CYS A 246 -13.56 2.20 8.48
CA CYS A 246 -12.16 2.25 8.06
C CYS A 246 -11.28 1.47 9.04
N LEU A 247 -10.41 0.61 8.52
CA LEU A 247 -9.45 -0.18 9.27
C LEU A 247 -8.03 0.10 8.78
N ASN A 248 -7.13 0.38 9.72
CA ASN A 248 -5.68 0.36 9.49
C ASN A 248 -5.10 -0.89 10.16
N THR A 249 -4.47 -1.76 9.37
CA THR A 249 -3.86 -3.01 9.87
C THR A 249 -2.69 -2.73 10.81
N GLY A 250 -1.90 -1.70 10.53
CA GLY A 250 -0.62 -1.47 11.19
C GLY A 250 0.42 -2.53 10.79
N LEU A 251 1.60 -2.46 11.39
CA LEU A 251 2.74 -3.31 11.09
C LEU A 251 2.47 -4.78 11.42
N ASN A 252 2.76 -5.67 10.48
CA ASN A 252 2.77 -7.14 10.60
C ASN A 252 1.65 -7.69 11.49
N SER A 253 0.42 -7.40 11.14
CA SER A 253 -0.73 -7.76 11.98
C SER A 253 -1.84 -8.46 11.23
N VAL A 254 -2.58 -9.28 11.98
CA VAL A 254 -3.72 -10.06 11.52
C VAL A 254 -4.99 -9.58 12.23
N TRP A 255 -6.09 -9.43 11.46
CA TRP A 255 -7.41 -8.97 11.93
C TRP A 255 -8.53 -9.91 11.48
#